data_ca08a12a49a6da251a518eb27d48ea70
#
_entry.id   ca08a12a49a6da251a518eb27d48ea70
#
_cell.length_a   1.000
_cell.length_b   1.000
_cell.length_c   1.000
_cell.angle_alpha   90.00
_cell.angle_beta   90.00
_cell.angle_gamma   90.00
#
_symmetry.space_group_name_H-M   'P 1'
#
loop_
_entity.id
_entity.type
_entity.pdbx_description
1 polymer ?
#
loop_
_entity_poly.entity_id
_entity_poly.type
_entity_poly.pdbx_seq_one_letter_code
_entity_poly.pdbx_strand_id
1 'polypeptide(L)'
;MASVKREITKPKKAVVRWLLESDPSIRWQVMRALTREPEEVVAAERSRVAFEGWGARLLSLQEPDGNWGGGPWVFQSWASTMETLMLLRELGLDPASPQARKAIDLVRDKSDWGPYHGHSPFFEGEVEPCINGRVLACGAYFGEASDRLVDRLLGEQLRDGGWNCEAPPSTRSSFNSTICVLEGLLEYEKAKGAMSAVKEARLRGEEYLLERKLFRSLSTGEVIDRDRKSARDWREFAFPTRWHYDVLWGLDYLRKAGAGPDERAAEAIELVAGKQHQNGRWPLGTPHAGKVHFDMEGGKGTASCWNTLRALRVLDRYSAEG
;
A
#
# COMPACT_ATOMS: atom_id res chain seq x y z
N MET A 1 10.58 -28.66 17.43
CA MET A 1 9.91 -27.72 18.33
C MET A 1 8.46 -27.60 17.90
N ALA A 2 7.50 -27.91 18.77
CA ALA A 2 6.08 -27.88 18.42
C ALA A 2 5.66 -26.44 18.15
N SER A 3 5.22 -26.15 16.91
CA SER A 3 4.57 -24.90 16.55
C SER A 3 3.30 -24.79 17.40
N VAL A 4 3.27 -23.84 18.33
CA VAL A 4 2.06 -23.48 19.05
C VAL A 4 1.14 -22.82 18.00
N LYS A 5 0.24 -23.59 17.41
CA LYS A 5 -0.88 -23.04 16.62
C LYS A 5 -1.68 -22.15 17.57
N ARG A 6 -1.38 -20.83 17.58
CA ARG A 6 -2.30 -19.87 18.20
C ARG A 6 -3.57 -19.89 17.34
N GLU A 7 -4.69 -20.34 17.95
CA GLU A 7 -6.00 -20.11 17.34
C GLU A 7 -6.14 -18.61 17.07
N ILE A 8 -6.17 -18.24 15.81
CA ILE A 8 -6.42 -16.87 15.39
C ILE A 8 -7.90 -16.63 15.67
N THR A 9 -8.18 -16.07 16.83
CA THR A 9 -9.54 -15.82 17.31
C THR A 9 -10.19 -14.71 16.48
N LYS A 10 -11.49 -14.87 16.17
CA LYS A 10 -12.32 -13.82 15.58
C LYS A 10 -12.13 -12.48 16.31
N PRO A 11 -12.13 -11.35 15.60
CA PRO A 11 -11.92 -10.05 16.21
C PRO A 11 -12.94 -9.81 17.35
N LYS A 12 -12.47 -9.29 18.49
CA LYS A 12 -13.35 -8.95 19.61
C LYS A 12 -14.41 -7.94 19.15
N LYS A 13 -15.68 -8.14 19.54
CA LYS A 13 -16.78 -7.21 19.21
C LYS A 13 -16.47 -5.75 19.53
N ALA A 14 -15.73 -5.49 20.62
CA ALA A 14 -15.32 -4.15 21.02
C ALA A 14 -14.32 -3.51 20.02
N VAL A 15 -13.46 -4.33 19.37
CA VAL A 15 -12.52 -3.85 18.35
C VAL A 15 -13.26 -3.48 17.07
N VAL A 16 -14.20 -4.33 16.64
CA VAL A 16 -15.03 -4.06 15.45
C VAL A 16 -15.85 -2.78 15.66
N ARG A 17 -16.49 -2.61 16.82
CA ARG A 17 -17.23 -1.39 17.15
C ARG A 17 -16.34 -0.15 17.09
N TRP A 18 -15.15 -0.20 17.71
CA TRP A 18 -14.20 0.90 17.69
C TRP A 18 -13.75 1.28 16.27
N LEU A 19 -13.54 0.30 15.38
CA LEU A 19 -13.23 0.56 13.97
C LEU A 19 -14.43 1.19 13.23
N LEU A 20 -15.66 0.77 13.54
CA LEU A 20 -16.88 1.33 12.96
C LEU A 20 -17.23 2.74 13.49
N GLU A 21 -16.63 3.18 14.59
CA GLU A 21 -16.72 4.55 15.10
C GLU A 21 -15.69 5.50 14.46
N SER A 22 -14.83 5.01 13.55
CA SER A 22 -13.76 5.75 12.89
C SER A 22 -14.23 6.46 11.59
N ASP A 23 -13.28 6.87 10.77
CA ASP A 23 -13.48 7.54 9.48
C ASP A 23 -14.23 6.65 8.47
N PRO A 24 -15.03 7.21 7.52
CA PRO A 24 -15.70 6.46 6.46
C PRO A 24 -14.78 5.46 5.74
N SER A 25 -13.52 5.85 5.51
CA SER A 25 -12.52 5.02 4.85
C SER A 25 -12.15 3.73 5.62
N ILE A 26 -12.25 3.74 6.93
CA ILE A 26 -12.12 2.55 7.77
C ILE A 26 -13.43 1.77 7.80
N ARG A 27 -14.57 2.45 8.02
CA ARG A 27 -15.88 1.81 8.22
C ARG A 27 -16.28 0.92 7.04
N TRP A 28 -16.21 1.44 5.81
CA TRP A 28 -16.61 0.66 4.64
C TRP A 28 -15.74 -0.61 4.47
N GLN A 29 -14.43 -0.51 4.80
CA GLN A 29 -13.51 -1.65 4.71
C GLN A 29 -13.76 -2.68 5.81
N VAL A 30 -14.16 -2.24 7.00
CA VAL A 30 -14.62 -3.13 8.09
C VAL A 30 -15.90 -3.84 7.70
N MET A 31 -16.89 -3.09 7.16
CA MET A 31 -18.16 -3.63 6.69
C MET A 31 -17.95 -4.71 5.63
N ARG A 32 -17.06 -4.48 4.67
CA ARG A 32 -16.72 -5.46 3.63
C ARG A 32 -15.98 -6.69 4.20
N ALA A 33 -14.92 -6.47 4.96
CA ALA A 33 -13.97 -7.52 5.28
C ALA A 33 -14.29 -8.28 6.58
N LEU A 34 -14.83 -7.60 7.61
CA LEU A 34 -14.98 -8.17 8.93
C LEU A 34 -16.44 -8.48 9.31
N THR A 35 -17.39 -7.59 9.00
CA THR A 35 -18.81 -7.82 9.28
C THR A 35 -19.55 -8.44 8.10
N ARG A 36 -18.98 -8.36 6.88
CA ARG A 36 -19.53 -8.93 5.64
C ARG A 36 -20.94 -8.44 5.36
N GLU A 37 -21.12 -7.11 5.47
CA GLU A 37 -22.39 -6.45 5.14
C GLU A 37 -22.73 -6.58 3.64
N PRO A 38 -24.01 -6.46 3.28
CA PRO A 38 -24.44 -6.43 1.88
C PRO A 38 -23.68 -5.38 1.06
N GLU A 39 -23.40 -5.67 -0.23
CA GLU A 39 -22.57 -4.80 -1.07
C GLU A 39 -23.17 -3.39 -1.23
N GLU A 40 -24.49 -3.26 -1.24
CA GLU A 40 -25.17 -1.95 -1.28
C GLU A 40 -24.89 -1.11 -0.03
N VAL A 41 -24.79 -1.73 1.16
CA VAL A 41 -24.45 -1.05 2.42
C VAL A 41 -22.98 -0.63 2.40
N VAL A 42 -22.10 -1.51 1.93
CA VAL A 42 -20.67 -1.24 1.77
C VAL A 42 -20.45 -0.12 0.77
N ALA A 43 -21.14 -0.14 -0.38
CA ALA A 43 -21.02 0.88 -1.42
C ALA A 43 -21.53 2.25 -0.92
N ALA A 44 -22.65 2.27 -0.20
CA ALA A 44 -23.19 3.49 0.40
C ALA A 44 -22.20 4.11 1.40
N GLU A 45 -21.60 3.31 2.29
CA GLU A 45 -20.61 3.82 3.22
C GLU A 45 -19.32 4.27 2.51
N ARG A 46 -18.87 3.51 1.49
CA ARG A 46 -17.70 3.89 0.68
C ARG A 46 -17.90 5.22 -0.05
N SER A 47 -19.10 5.49 -0.56
CA SER A 47 -19.39 6.74 -1.25
C SER A 47 -19.16 7.98 -0.38
N ARG A 48 -19.31 7.83 0.95
CA ARG A 48 -19.07 8.93 1.91
C ARG A 48 -17.61 9.40 1.95
N VAL A 49 -16.65 8.58 1.53
CA VAL A 49 -15.22 8.95 1.48
C VAL A 49 -14.99 10.22 0.64
N ALA A 50 -15.80 10.45 -0.40
CA ALA A 50 -15.70 11.63 -1.25
C ALA A 50 -16.24 12.92 -0.59
N PHE A 51 -17.06 12.81 0.45
CA PHE A 51 -17.80 13.94 1.04
C PHE A 51 -17.49 14.17 2.52
N GLU A 52 -16.91 13.17 3.20
CA GLU A 52 -16.68 13.19 4.64
C GLU A 52 -15.28 12.70 5.00
N GLY A 53 -14.82 13.09 6.18
CA GLY A 53 -13.59 12.57 6.76
C GLY A 53 -12.31 12.93 6.00
N TRP A 54 -11.39 11.99 6.00
CA TRP A 54 -10.03 12.20 5.44
C TRP A 54 -10.05 12.36 3.92
N GLY A 55 -10.89 11.58 3.20
CA GLY A 55 -10.96 11.64 1.75
C GLY A 55 -11.44 13.00 1.24
N ALA A 56 -12.56 13.50 1.78
CA ALA A 56 -13.09 14.81 1.43
C ALA A 56 -12.09 15.94 1.78
N ARG A 57 -11.42 15.82 2.92
CA ARG A 57 -10.41 16.77 3.35
C ARG A 57 -9.20 16.79 2.40
N LEU A 58 -8.71 15.63 1.94
CA LEU A 58 -7.63 15.56 0.95
C LEU A 58 -8.06 16.17 -0.38
N LEU A 59 -9.27 15.86 -0.88
CA LEU A 59 -9.80 16.43 -2.11
C LEU A 59 -9.88 17.94 -2.07
N SER A 60 -10.28 18.52 -0.92
CA SER A 60 -10.39 19.98 -0.74
C SER A 60 -9.05 20.73 -0.76
N LEU A 61 -7.93 20.01 -0.62
CA LEU A 61 -6.57 20.57 -0.61
C LEU A 61 -5.90 20.56 -1.99
N GLN A 62 -6.60 20.11 -3.05
CA GLN A 62 -6.06 20.16 -4.40
C GLN A 62 -5.92 21.62 -4.88
N GLU A 63 -4.76 21.93 -5.44
CA GLU A 63 -4.44 23.26 -5.97
C GLU A 63 -4.98 23.44 -7.40
N PRO A 64 -5.17 24.69 -7.88
CA PRO A 64 -5.73 24.95 -9.23
C PRO A 64 -4.88 24.43 -10.39
N ASP A 65 -3.60 24.16 -10.16
CA ASP A 65 -2.67 23.55 -11.11
C ASP A 65 -2.78 22.01 -11.16
N GLY A 66 -3.73 21.42 -10.43
CA GLY A 66 -3.97 19.99 -10.37
C GLY A 66 -3.14 19.25 -9.34
N ASN A 67 -2.17 19.91 -8.72
CA ASN A 67 -1.28 19.30 -7.76
C ASN A 67 -1.81 19.39 -6.32
N TRP A 68 -1.11 18.68 -5.43
CA TRP A 68 -1.13 18.86 -3.99
C TRP A 68 0.28 19.18 -3.51
N GLY A 69 0.38 20.09 -2.53
CA GLY A 69 1.60 20.35 -1.79
C GLY A 69 2.78 20.80 -2.64
N GLY A 70 2.52 21.45 -3.78
CA GLY A 70 3.49 22.11 -4.62
C GLY A 70 4.09 21.24 -5.74
N GLY A 71 3.53 20.07 -6.07
CA GLY A 71 3.97 19.31 -7.24
C GLY A 71 3.76 17.81 -7.21
N PRO A 72 4.18 17.10 -8.28
CA PRO A 72 4.01 15.66 -8.43
C PRO A 72 4.71 14.87 -7.32
N TRP A 73 5.93 15.26 -6.97
CA TRP A 73 6.72 14.75 -5.87
C TRP A 73 7.56 15.87 -5.26
N VAL A 74 7.63 15.95 -3.93
CA VAL A 74 8.39 16.98 -3.21
C VAL A 74 9.23 16.31 -2.13
N PHE A 75 10.51 16.62 -2.11
CA PHE A 75 11.43 16.07 -1.12
C PHE A 75 10.99 16.36 0.32
N GLN A 76 11.04 15.36 1.19
CA GLN A 76 10.58 15.41 2.57
C GLN A 76 9.10 15.87 2.75
N SER A 77 8.29 15.71 1.73
CA SER A 77 6.86 16.02 1.79
C SER A 77 6.02 14.79 1.43
N TRP A 78 5.16 14.42 2.36
CA TRP A 78 4.12 13.39 2.17
C TRP A 78 2.77 14.02 1.78
N ALA A 79 2.81 15.28 1.37
CA ALA A 79 1.64 16.05 0.93
C ALA A 79 1.66 16.31 -0.59
N SER A 80 2.62 15.76 -1.34
CA SER A 80 2.70 15.88 -2.80
C SER A 80 1.57 15.10 -3.50
N THR A 81 1.39 15.36 -4.79
CA THR A 81 0.35 14.74 -5.63
C THR A 81 0.38 13.22 -5.57
N MET A 82 1.55 12.60 -5.80
CA MET A 82 1.69 11.14 -5.73
C MET A 82 1.29 10.58 -4.36
N GLU A 83 1.78 11.18 -3.28
CA GLU A 83 1.49 10.72 -1.93
C GLU A 83 0.00 10.85 -1.59
N THR A 84 -0.64 11.92 -2.07
CA THR A 84 -2.07 12.17 -1.86
C THR A 84 -2.94 11.20 -2.65
N LEU A 85 -2.59 10.92 -3.91
CA LEU A 85 -3.31 9.95 -4.73
C LEU A 85 -3.18 8.52 -4.16
N MET A 86 -1.99 8.15 -3.67
CA MET A 86 -1.81 6.87 -2.97
C MET A 86 -2.68 6.78 -1.71
N LEU A 87 -2.79 7.86 -0.94
CA LEU A 87 -3.71 7.91 0.20
C LEU A 87 -5.16 7.79 -0.23
N LEU A 88 -5.63 8.57 -1.21
CA LEU A 88 -7.01 8.50 -1.70
C LEU A 88 -7.36 7.09 -2.20
N ARG A 89 -6.42 6.40 -2.85
CA ARG A 89 -6.57 4.99 -3.23
C ARG A 89 -6.72 4.08 -1.99
N GLU A 90 -5.84 4.24 -0.99
CA GLU A 90 -5.88 3.42 0.23
C GLU A 90 -7.15 3.68 1.06
N LEU A 91 -7.62 4.93 1.11
CA LEU A 91 -8.90 5.30 1.72
C LEU A 91 -10.10 4.69 0.97
N GLY A 92 -9.90 4.28 -0.28
CA GLY A 92 -10.90 3.67 -1.14
C GLY A 92 -11.86 4.67 -1.78
N LEU A 93 -11.37 5.90 -2.05
CA LEU A 93 -12.16 6.87 -2.84
C LEU A 93 -12.68 6.19 -4.11
N ASP A 94 -14.00 6.27 -4.32
CA ASP A 94 -14.60 5.65 -5.51
C ASP A 94 -14.15 6.39 -6.78
N PRO A 95 -13.41 5.70 -7.71
CA PRO A 95 -12.97 6.32 -8.96
C PRO A 95 -14.11 6.85 -9.83
N ALA A 96 -15.31 6.28 -9.67
CA ALA A 96 -16.49 6.69 -10.43
C ALA A 96 -17.17 7.95 -9.87
N SER A 97 -16.80 8.38 -8.65
CA SER A 97 -17.40 9.57 -8.03
C SER A 97 -17.04 10.85 -8.81
N PRO A 98 -17.96 11.82 -8.94
CA PRO A 98 -17.67 13.09 -9.62
C PRO A 98 -16.47 13.83 -9.03
N GLN A 99 -16.27 13.72 -7.71
CA GLN A 99 -15.16 14.36 -7.00
C GLN A 99 -13.80 13.73 -7.39
N ALA A 100 -13.75 12.39 -7.46
CA ALA A 100 -12.55 11.70 -7.91
C ALA A 100 -12.23 12.07 -9.36
N ARG A 101 -13.21 11.97 -10.27
CA ARG A 101 -13.03 12.32 -11.68
C ARG A 101 -12.50 13.73 -11.87
N LYS A 102 -13.13 14.71 -11.22
CA LYS A 102 -12.67 16.10 -11.28
C LYS A 102 -11.22 16.25 -10.83
N ALA A 103 -10.85 15.59 -9.73
CA ALA A 103 -9.50 15.68 -9.19
C ALA A 103 -8.48 15.01 -10.13
N ILE A 104 -8.80 13.85 -10.68
CA ILE A 104 -7.93 13.11 -11.59
C ILE A 104 -7.78 13.81 -12.94
N ASP A 105 -8.86 14.36 -13.50
CA ASP A 105 -8.80 15.16 -14.74
C ASP A 105 -7.84 16.35 -14.58
N LEU A 106 -7.86 17.05 -13.44
CA LEU A 106 -6.92 18.14 -13.15
C LEU A 106 -5.46 17.66 -13.11
N VAL A 107 -5.19 16.50 -12.48
CA VAL A 107 -3.84 15.92 -12.45
C VAL A 107 -3.39 15.54 -13.87
N ARG A 108 -4.23 14.82 -14.61
CA ARG A 108 -3.93 14.39 -15.98
C ARG A 108 -3.61 15.55 -16.90
N ASP A 109 -4.42 16.62 -16.83
CA ASP A 109 -4.36 17.72 -17.78
C ASP A 109 -3.31 18.78 -17.42
N LYS A 110 -2.85 18.86 -16.16
CA LYS A 110 -2.03 19.97 -15.70
C LYS A 110 -0.77 19.58 -14.93
N SER A 111 -0.67 18.36 -14.39
CA SER A 111 0.50 17.94 -13.60
C SER A 111 1.52 17.22 -14.47
N ASP A 112 2.78 17.63 -14.37
CA ASP A 112 3.92 16.97 -14.99
C ASP A 112 5.10 16.83 -14.02
N TRP A 113 6.08 16.01 -14.38
CA TRP A 113 7.27 15.73 -13.57
C TRP A 113 8.35 16.81 -13.66
N GLY A 114 8.06 17.92 -14.31
CA GLY A 114 8.95 19.06 -14.45
C GLY A 114 10.10 18.89 -15.44
N PRO A 115 10.96 19.91 -15.55
CA PRO A 115 11.98 19.96 -16.60
C PRO A 115 13.07 18.89 -16.48
N TYR A 116 13.39 18.41 -15.29
CA TYR A 116 14.38 17.34 -15.09
C TYR A 116 13.93 16.00 -15.65
N HIS A 117 12.63 15.81 -15.85
CA HIS A 117 12.02 14.61 -16.45
C HIS A 117 11.35 14.92 -17.81
N GLY A 118 11.80 16.00 -18.49
CA GLY A 118 11.30 16.38 -19.80
C GLY A 118 9.81 16.72 -19.84
N HIS A 119 9.26 17.23 -18.74
CA HIS A 119 7.83 17.50 -18.57
C HIS A 119 6.94 16.28 -18.88
N SER A 120 7.41 15.08 -18.51
CA SER A 120 6.58 13.87 -18.62
C SER A 120 5.26 14.07 -17.91
N PRO A 121 4.09 13.76 -18.53
CA PRO A 121 2.79 13.84 -17.86
C PRO A 121 2.77 12.98 -16.59
N PHE A 122 2.02 13.39 -15.56
CA PHE A 122 2.08 12.73 -14.26
C PHE A 122 1.90 11.20 -14.37
N PHE A 123 0.87 10.73 -15.07
CA PHE A 123 0.58 9.29 -15.19
C PHE A 123 1.53 8.52 -16.11
N GLU A 124 2.42 9.20 -16.84
CA GLU A 124 3.50 8.57 -17.61
C GLU A 124 4.78 8.34 -16.79
N GLY A 125 4.80 8.82 -15.55
CA GLY A 125 5.87 8.57 -14.59
C GLY A 125 7.18 9.31 -14.88
N GLU A 126 8.19 8.91 -14.13
CA GLU A 126 9.54 9.47 -14.17
C GLU A 126 10.61 8.37 -14.39
N VAL A 127 11.74 8.36 -13.69
CA VAL A 127 12.83 7.40 -13.96
C VAL A 127 12.93 6.25 -12.95
N GLU A 128 12.47 6.42 -11.71
CA GLU A 128 12.66 5.43 -10.65
C GLU A 128 11.53 4.37 -10.61
N PRO A 129 11.85 3.06 -10.60
CA PRO A 129 10.83 2.02 -10.61
C PRO A 129 9.89 2.07 -9.37
N CYS A 130 10.38 2.50 -8.21
CA CYS A 130 9.51 2.62 -7.03
C CYS A 130 8.46 3.74 -7.18
N ILE A 131 8.83 4.87 -7.78
CA ILE A 131 7.90 5.97 -8.11
C ILE A 131 6.95 5.52 -9.22
N ASN A 132 7.49 4.96 -10.30
CA ASN A 132 6.70 4.47 -11.43
C ASN A 132 5.68 3.38 -11.02
N GLY A 133 6.05 2.46 -10.14
CA GLY A 133 5.11 1.48 -9.59
C GLY A 133 3.95 2.11 -8.83
N ARG A 134 4.21 3.16 -8.06
CA ARG A 134 3.18 3.89 -7.31
C ARG A 134 2.30 4.76 -8.22
N VAL A 135 2.90 5.40 -9.23
CA VAL A 135 2.15 6.12 -10.27
C VAL A 135 1.24 5.17 -11.02
N LEU A 136 1.74 3.99 -11.42
CA LEU A 136 0.93 2.96 -12.07
C LEU A 136 -0.22 2.48 -11.16
N ALA A 137 0.04 2.30 -9.85
CA ALA A 137 -1.00 1.88 -8.89
C ALA A 137 -2.13 2.90 -8.79
N CYS A 138 -1.80 4.22 -8.66
CA CYS A 138 -2.84 5.25 -8.64
C CYS A 138 -3.50 5.41 -10.02
N GLY A 139 -2.71 5.45 -11.10
CA GLY A 139 -3.24 5.59 -12.45
C GLY A 139 -4.23 4.49 -12.80
N ALA A 140 -3.85 3.23 -12.60
CA ALA A 140 -4.73 2.08 -12.85
C ALA A 140 -5.99 2.10 -11.99
N TYR A 141 -5.87 2.48 -10.71
CA TYR A 141 -7.02 2.57 -9.81
C TYR A 141 -8.02 3.66 -10.23
N PHE A 142 -7.53 4.81 -10.71
CA PHE A 142 -8.36 5.95 -11.09
C PHE A 142 -8.70 6.03 -12.57
N GLY A 143 -8.32 5.02 -13.39
CA GLY A 143 -8.68 4.95 -14.80
C GLY A 143 -7.64 5.53 -15.78
N GLU A 144 -6.48 5.95 -15.29
CA GLU A 144 -5.34 6.50 -16.04
C GLU A 144 -4.16 5.52 -16.09
N ALA A 145 -4.43 4.25 -16.43
CA ALA A 145 -3.40 3.21 -16.52
C ALA A 145 -2.49 3.41 -17.72
N SER A 146 -1.18 3.53 -17.53
CA SER A 146 -0.17 3.69 -18.58
C SER A 146 0.45 2.35 -18.98
N ASP A 147 0.21 1.93 -20.22
CA ASP A 147 0.84 0.74 -20.81
C ASP A 147 2.36 0.96 -20.95
N ARG A 148 2.79 2.19 -21.25
CA ARG A 148 4.21 2.57 -21.32
C ARG A 148 4.94 2.34 -19.99
N LEU A 149 4.30 2.70 -18.86
CA LEU A 149 4.89 2.42 -17.54
C LEU A 149 5.03 0.93 -17.27
N VAL A 150 4.05 0.13 -17.70
CA VAL A 150 4.12 -1.33 -17.57
C VAL A 150 5.29 -1.88 -18.36
N ASP A 151 5.42 -1.54 -19.65
CA ASP A 151 6.51 -2.00 -20.51
C ASP A 151 7.87 -1.65 -19.91
N ARG A 152 8.00 -0.44 -19.38
CA ARG A 152 9.21 0.01 -18.69
C ARG A 152 9.52 -0.83 -17.45
N LEU A 153 8.55 -1.01 -16.56
CA LEU A 153 8.72 -1.78 -15.33
C LEU A 153 9.04 -3.25 -15.61
N LEU A 154 8.45 -3.84 -16.65
CA LEU A 154 8.79 -5.19 -17.09
C LEU A 154 10.25 -5.27 -17.56
N GLY A 155 10.72 -4.27 -18.30
CA GLY A 155 12.11 -4.18 -18.79
C GLY A 155 13.14 -3.93 -17.67
N GLU A 156 12.73 -3.34 -16.54
CA GLU A 156 13.58 -3.00 -15.40
C GLU A 156 13.63 -4.11 -14.33
N GLN A 157 12.88 -5.22 -14.49
CA GLN A 157 12.89 -6.32 -13.53
C GLN A 157 14.26 -7.01 -13.48
N LEU A 158 14.83 -7.11 -12.29
CA LEU A 158 16.14 -7.73 -12.06
C LEU A 158 16.06 -9.26 -12.07
N ARG A 159 17.23 -9.90 -12.22
CA ARG A 159 17.34 -11.37 -12.33
C ARG A 159 16.80 -12.11 -11.11
N ASP A 160 16.90 -11.52 -9.93
CA ASP A 160 16.38 -12.07 -8.67
C ASP A 160 14.88 -11.84 -8.46
N GLY A 161 14.17 -11.34 -9.46
CA GLY A 161 12.73 -11.26 -9.53
C GLY A 161 12.11 -9.94 -9.10
N GLY A 162 12.84 -9.05 -8.43
CA GLY A 162 12.32 -7.76 -7.96
C GLY A 162 12.86 -6.56 -8.74
N TRP A 163 12.82 -5.38 -8.12
CA TRP A 163 13.26 -4.09 -8.66
C TRP A 163 14.12 -3.32 -7.68
N ASN A 164 14.92 -2.39 -8.19
CA ASN A 164 15.72 -1.49 -7.36
C ASN A 164 15.94 -0.14 -8.06
N CYS A 165 15.63 0.96 -7.39
CA CYS A 165 15.88 2.33 -7.88
C CYS A 165 17.38 2.64 -8.06
N GLU A 166 18.28 1.84 -7.49
CA GLU A 166 19.74 1.97 -7.67
C GLU A 166 20.29 1.14 -8.86
N ALA A 167 19.43 0.48 -9.63
CA ALA A 167 19.85 -0.19 -10.87
C ALA A 167 20.21 0.84 -11.96
N PRO A 168 21.17 0.55 -12.88
CA PRO A 168 21.93 -0.71 -13.05
C PRO A 168 23.14 -0.89 -12.11
N PRO A 169 23.67 0.13 -11.37
CA PRO A 169 24.79 -0.10 -10.47
C PRO A 169 24.54 -1.19 -9.43
N SER A 170 23.32 -1.28 -8.89
CA SER A 170 22.87 -2.41 -8.09
C SER A 170 22.24 -3.48 -8.97
N THR A 171 22.72 -4.73 -8.82
CA THR A 171 22.15 -5.91 -9.47
C THR A 171 21.22 -6.72 -8.56
N ARG A 172 20.96 -6.22 -7.35
CA ARG A 172 20.09 -6.83 -6.34
C ARG A 172 18.83 -6.02 -6.15
N SER A 173 17.71 -6.69 -6.07
CA SER A 173 16.43 -6.05 -5.80
C SER A 173 16.33 -5.48 -4.37
N SER A 174 15.46 -4.49 -4.22
CA SER A 174 15.11 -3.85 -2.96
C SER A 174 13.68 -4.20 -2.59
N PHE A 175 13.41 -4.48 -1.32
CA PHE A 175 12.04 -4.69 -0.83
C PHE A 175 11.15 -3.45 -1.07
N ASN A 176 11.69 -2.25 -0.83
CA ASN A 176 10.96 -1.00 -1.04
C ASN A 176 10.53 -0.81 -2.50
N SER A 177 11.47 -0.96 -3.44
CA SER A 177 11.14 -0.81 -4.86
C SER A 177 10.23 -1.93 -5.34
N THR A 178 10.51 -3.16 -4.94
CA THR A 178 9.74 -4.33 -5.36
C THR A 178 8.28 -4.24 -4.94
N ILE A 179 7.97 -3.90 -3.68
CA ILE A 179 6.57 -3.83 -3.22
C ILE A 179 5.79 -2.72 -3.93
N CYS A 180 6.44 -1.56 -4.21
CA CYS A 180 5.83 -0.47 -4.94
C CYS A 180 5.44 -0.89 -6.37
N VAL A 181 6.34 -1.60 -7.07
CA VAL A 181 6.07 -2.10 -8.42
C VAL A 181 5.00 -3.19 -8.41
N LEU A 182 5.08 -4.11 -7.46
CA LEU A 182 4.09 -5.18 -7.30
C LEU A 182 2.66 -4.63 -7.12
N GLU A 183 2.47 -3.59 -6.30
CA GLU A 183 1.16 -2.93 -6.19
C GLU A 183 0.71 -2.30 -7.50
N GLY A 184 1.63 -1.67 -8.25
CA GLY A 184 1.33 -1.09 -9.55
C GLY A 184 0.85 -2.13 -10.56
N LEU A 185 1.59 -3.22 -10.70
CA LEU A 185 1.25 -4.32 -11.61
C LEU A 185 -0.07 -5.00 -11.22
N LEU A 186 -0.32 -5.18 -9.92
CA LEU A 186 -1.58 -5.75 -9.43
C LEU A 186 -2.80 -4.86 -9.75
N GLU A 187 -2.68 -3.54 -9.54
CA GLU A 187 -3.78 -2.62 -9.88
C GLU A 187 -3.98 -2.53 -11.40
N TYR A 188 -2.90 -2.61 -12.18
CA TYR A 188 -3.00 -2.66 -13.64
C TYR A 188 -3.73 -3.93 -14.12
N GLU A 189 -3.41 -5.11 -13.57
CA GLU A 189 -4.14 -6.36 -13.89
C GLU A 189 -5.63 -6.26 -13.56
N LYS A 190 -5.98 -5.60 -12.46
CA LYS A 190 -7.40 -5.37 -12.08
C LYS A 190 -8.11 -4.44 -13.07
N ALA A 191 -7.42 -3.43 -13.58
CA ALA A 191 -8.00 -2.42 -14.47
C ALA A 191 -8.12 -2.90 -15.92
N LYS A 192 -7.11 -3.61 -16.43
CA LYS A 192 -7.00 -4.01 -17.85
C LYS A 192 -7.26 -5.50 -18.09
N GLY A 193 -7.36 -6.31 -17.06
CA GLY A 193 -7.41 -7.77 -17.16
C GLY A 193 -6.04 -8.43 -17.10
N ALA A 194 -6.02 -9.74 -16.94
CA ALA A 194 -4.79 -10.51 -16.79
C ALA A 194 -4.02 -10.57 -18.12
N MET A 195 -2.79 -10.05 -18.10
CA MET A 195 -1.82 -10.17 -19.19
C MET A 195 -0.69 -11.10 -18.70
N SER A 196 -0.29 -12.10 -19.51
CA SER A 196 0.68 -13.13 -19.09
C SER A 196 2.00 -12.52 -18.61
N ALA A 197 2.57 -11.58 -19.36
CA ALA A 197 3.85 -10.94 -19.02
C ALA A 197 3.79 -10.17 -17.68
N VAL A 198 2.70 -9.44 -17.43
CA VAL A 198 2.49 -8.70 -16.18
C VAL A 198 2.35 -9.67 -15.01
N LYS A 199 1.53 -10.71 -15.19
CA LYS A 199 1.33 -11.75 -14.16
C LYS A 199 2.62 -12.48 -13.85
N GLU A 200 3.40 -12.88 -14.86
CA GLU A 200 4.69 -13.56 -14.69
C GLU A 200 5.69 -12.69 -13.93
N ALA A 201 5.81 -11.41 -14.31
CA ALA A 201 6.68 -10.47 -13.61
C ALA A 201 6.25 -10.28 -12.15
N ARG A 202 4.94 -10.17 -11.90
CA ARG A 202 4.39 -10.04 -10.55
C ARG A 202 4.68 -11.28 -9.70
N LEU A 203 4.44 -12.48 -10.24
CA LEU A 203 4.73 -13.74 -9.54
C LEU A 203 6.22 -13.89 -9.21
N ARG A 204 7.13 -13.48 -10.10
CA ARG A 204 8.58 -13.46 -9.80
C ARG A 204 8.92 -12.49 -8.67
N GLY A 205 8.26 -11.32 -8.62
CA GLY A 205 8.45 -10.36 -7.52
C GLY A 205 7.86 -10.85 -6.20
N GLU A 206 6.76 -11.59 -6.22
CA GLU A 206 6.20 -12.27 -5.05
C GLU A 206 7.16 -13.36 -4.55
N GLU A 207 7.73 -14.15 -5.45
CA GLU A 207 8.73 -15.15 -5.11
C GLU A 207 9.97 -14.52 -4.45
N TYR A 208 10.45 -13.36 -4.97
CA TYR A 208 11.52 -12.60 -4.34
C TYR A 208 11.21 -12.29 -2.86
N LEU A 209 9.97 -11.88 -2.53
CA LEU A 209 9.57 -11.59 -1.15
C LEU A 209 9.47 -12.86 -0.30
N LEU A 210 8.90 -13.93 -0.84
CA LEU A 210 8.66 -15.20 -0.14
C LEU A 210 9.96 -15.97 0.15
N GLU A 211 10.89 -16.04 -0.80
CA GLU A 211 12.22 -16.63 -0.59
C GLU A 211 12.97 -15.96 0.58
N ARG A 212 12.70 -14.67 0.81
CA ARG A 212 13.27 -13.87 1.91
C ARG A 212 12.38 -13.84 3.14
N LYS A 213 11.37 -14.72 3.20
CA LYS A 213 10.40 -14.80 4.31
C LYS A 213 9.85 -13.42 4.70
N LEU A 214 9.72 -12.52 3.72
CA LEU A 214 9.25 -11.14 3.83
C LEU A 214 10.19 -10.17 4.59
N PHE A 215 11.21 -10.65 5.30
CA PHE A 215 12.13 -9.77 6.06
C PHE A 215 13.47 -10.41 6.41
N ARG A 216 13.87 -11.48 5.70
CA ARG A 216 15.15 -12.13 5.93
C ARG A 216 16.12 -11.98 4.77
N SER A 217 17.39 -11.90 5.08
CA SER A 217 18.46 -11.99 4.10
C SER A 217 18.50 -13.38 3.47
N LEU A 218 18.46 -13.47 2.15
CA LEU A 218 18.55 -14.75 1.46
C LEU A 218 19.93 -15.43 1.67
N SER A 219 21.02 -14.63 1.78
CA SER A 219 22.37 -15.16 1.90
C SER A 219 22.77 -15.58 3.30
N THR A 220 22.26 -14.90 4.35
CA THR A 220 22.62 -15.16 5.75
C THR A 220 21.52 -15.78 6.57
N GLY A 221 20.26 -15.69 6.11
CA GLY A 221 19.08 -16.05 6.89
C GLY A 221 18.75 -15.08 8.03
N GLU A 222 19.60 -14.06 8.25
CA GLU A 222 19.39 -13.08 9.31
C GLU A 222 18.21 -12.17 9.05
N VAL A 223 17.61 -11.66 10.11
CA VAL A 223 16.55 -10.67 10.02
C VAL A 223 17.12 -9.36 9.44
N ILE A 224 16.48 -8.86 8.39
CA ILE A 224 16.71 -7.51 7.90
C ILE A 224 15.81 -6.60 8.73
N ASP A 225 16.33 -6.13 9.85
CA ASP A 225 15.58 -5.34 10.82
C ASP A 225 15.54 -3.85 10.48
N ARG A 226 16.39 -3.41 9.54
CA ARG A 226 16.51 -1.98 9.20
C ARG A 226 16.80 -1.78 7.72
N ASP A 227 16.11 -0.81 7.16
CA ASP A 227 16.57 -0.18 5.93
C ASP A 227 17.86 0.61 6.22
N ARG A 228 18.94 0.30 5.51
CA ARG A 228 20.25 0.97 5.69
C ARG A 228 20.16 2.51 5.54
N LYS A 229 19.24 3.01 4.72
CA LYS A 229 19.05 4.45 4.46
C LYS A 229 18.16 5.13 5.49
N SER A 230 17.13 4.45 6.00
CA SER A 230 16.11 5.05 6.88
C SER A 230 16.22 4.63 8.34
N ALA A 231 17.12 3.68 8.67
CA ALA A 231 17.25 3.07 9.99
C ALA A 231 15.91 2.54 10.58
N ARG A 232 14.93 2.25 9.71
CA ARG A 232 13.59 1.81 10.10
C ARG A 232 13.54 0.32 10.29
N ASP A 233 12.88 -0.10 11.35
CA ASP A 233 12.59 -1.49 11.61
C ASP A 233 11.35 -1.92 10.81
N TRP A 234 11.50 -2.82 9.87
CA TRP A 234 10.40 -3.37 9.05
C TRP A 234 9.36 -4.14 9.87
N ARG A 235 9.68 -4.42 11.12
CA ARG A 235 8.76 -5.02 12.08
C ARG A 235 7.88 -3.98 12.78
N GLU A 236 8.14 -2.68 12.63
CA GLU A 236 7.27 -1.59 13.09
C GLU A 236 6.32 -1.18 11.96
N PHE A 237 5.02 -1.28 12.19
CA PHE A 237 4.00 -1.01 11.17
C PHE A 237 3.59 0.46 11.20
N ALA A 238 3.94 1.19 10.16
CA ALA A 238 3.55 2.59 9.99
C ALA A 238 2.25 2.72 9.18
N PHE A 239 1.53 3.80 9.42
CA PHE A 239 0.47 4.24 8.52
C PHE A 239 0.50 5.76 8.40
N PRO A 240 0.44 6.29 7.16
CA PRO A 240 0.65 5.59 5.88
C PRO A 240 2.05 4.98 5.76
N THR A 241 2.18 3.87 5.02
CA THR A 241 3.47 3.19 4.79
C THR A 241 4.42 4.02 3.92
N ARG A 242 3.87 4.91 3.09
CA ARG A 242 4.59 5.66 2.07
C ARG A 242 5.25 4.71 1.07
N TRP A 243 6.56 4.89 0.81
CA TRP A 243 7.35 3.96 0.00
C TRP A 243 8.20 3.00 0.85
N HIS A 244 8.12 3.10 2.17
CA HIS A 244 8.90 2.30 3.10
C HIS A 244 8.21 0.97 3.39
N TYR A 245 8.87 -0.10 3.01
CA TYR A 245 8.40 -1.45 3.27
C TYR A 245 8.26 -1.74 4.77
N ASP A 246 7.20 -2.46 5.14
CA ASP A 246 7.09 -3.19 6.39
C ASP A 246 6.43 -4.57 6.17
N VAL A 247 6.59 -5.45 7.14
CA VAL A 247 6.12 -6.85 7.06
C VAL A 247 4.60 -6.92 6.89
N LEU A 248 3.84 -6.03 7.55
CA LEU A 248 2.39 -6.01 7.44
C LEU A 248 1.94 -5.58 6.03
N TRP A 249 2.66 -4.65 5.39
CA TRP A 249 2.39 -4.28 4.00
C TRP A 249 2.66 -5.44 3.05
N GLY A 250 3.79 -6.16 3.21
CA GLY A 250 4.09 -7.33 2.39
C GLY A 250 3.00 -8.40 2.48
N LEU A 251 2.54 -8.73 3.69
CA LEU A 251 1.45 -9.70 3.89
C LEU A 251 0.10 -9.22 3.36
N ASP A 252 -0.24 -7.94 3.56
CA ASP A 252 -1.50 -7.37 3.03
C ASP A 252 -1.49 -7.31 1.49
N TYR A 253 -0.32 -7.07 0.88
CA TYR A 253 -0.15 -7.20 -0.57
C TYR A 253 -0.42 -8.63 -1.05
N LEU A 254 0.22 -9.65 -0.47
CA LEU A 254 0.02 -11.06 -0.84
C LEU A 254 -1.46 -11.45 -0.71
N ARG A 255 -2.14 -11.00 0.35
CA ARG A 255 -3.58 -11.16 0.52
C ARG A 255 -4.38 -10.50 -0.61
N LYS A 256 -4.07 -9.24 -0.98
CA LYS A 256 -4.72 -8.48 -2.07
C LYS A 256 -4.49 -9.13 -3.44
N ALA A 257 -3.32 -9.72 -3.64
CA ALA A 257 -2.93 -10.45 -4.85
C ALA A 257 -3.61 -11.82 -4.98
N GLY A 258 -4.29 -12.29 -3.93
CA GLY A 258 -4.92 -13.61 -3.92
C GLY A 258 -3.92 -14.76 -3.81
N ALA A 259 -2.68 -14.49 -3.39
CA ALA A 259 -1.68 -15.52 -3.15
C ALA A 259 -2.20 -16.53 -2.12
N GLY A 260 -2.03 -17.81 -2.41
CA GLY A 260 -2.37 -18.89 -1.47
C GLY A 260 -1.50 -18.82 -0.20
N PRO A 261 -1.88 -19.53 0.86
CA PRO A 261 -1.02 -19.67 2.03
C PRO A 261 0.32 -20.30 1.62
N ASP A 262 1.39 -19.69 2.13
CA ASP A 262 2.76 -20.16 1.91
C ASP A 262 3.46 -20.27 3.27
N GLU A 263 4.06 -21.43 3.55
CA GLU A 263 4.76 -21.66 4.81
C GLU A 263 5.93 -20.69 5.05
N ARG A 264 6.49 -20.15 3.99
CA ARG A 264 7.56 -19.14 4.06
C ARG A 264 7.08 -17.82 4.69
N ALA A 265 5.76 -17.55 4.67
CA ALA A 265 5.16 -16.39 5.32
C ALA A 265 4.85 -16.62 6.83
N ALA A 266 4.97 -17.85 7.35
CA ALA A 266 4.54 -18.21 8.70
C ALA A 266 5.19 -17.32 9.79
N GLU A 267 6.49 -17.08 9.70
CA GLU A 267 7.22 -16.23 10.65
C GLU A 267 6.73 -14.77 10.64
N ALA A 268 6.42 -14.25 9.45
CA ALA A 268 5.86 -12.91 9.29
C ALA A 268 4.44 -12.80 9.88
N ILE A 269 3.63 -13.85 9.71
CA ILE A 269 2.30 -13.94 10.30
C ILE A 269 2.38 -13.99 11.84
N GLU A 270 3.29 -14.80 12.40
CA GLU A 270 3.54 -14.86 13.84
C GLU A 270 3.99 -13.50 14.40
N LEU A 271 4.86 -12.79 13.67
CA LEU A 271 5.26 -11.43 14.00
C LEU A 271 4.07 -10.47 14.08
N VAL A 272 3.20 -10.49 13.07
CA VAL A 272 1.98 -9.64 13.07
C VAL A 272 1.07 -10.01 14.23
N ALA A 273 0.79 -11.29 14.45
CA ALA A 273 -0.05 -11.75 15.55
C ALA A 273 0.55 -11.38 16.91
N GLY A 274 1.87 -11.48 17.08
CA GLY A 274 2.59 -11.15 18.30
C GLY A 274 2.54 -9.68 18.70
N LYS A 275 2.25 -8.77 17.76
CA LYS A 275 2.14 -7.32 18.04
C LYS A 275 0.75 -6.89 18.50
N GLN A 276 -0.21 -7.80 18.56
CA GLN A 276 -1.54 -7.49 19.07
C GLN A 276 -1.50 -7.19 20.58
N HIS A 277 -1.99 -6.04 20.97
CA HIS A 277 -2.16 -5.67 22.37
C HIS A 277 -3.30 -6.48 23.01
N GLN A 278 -3.33 -6.56 24.37
CA GLN A 278 -4.37 -7.29 25.12
C GLN A 278 -5.80 -6.84 24.81
N ASN A 279 -5.99 -5.57 24.42
CA ASN A 279 -7.28 -5.02 23.98
C ASN A 279 -7.70 -5.46 22.58
N GLY A 280 -6.86 -6.23 21.86
CA GLY A 280 -7.11 -6.73 20.50
C GLY A 280 -6.76 -5.76 19.38
N ARG A 281 -6.07 -4.65 19.65
CA ARG A 281 -5.66 -3.63 18.68
C ARG A 281 -4.17 -3.72 18.40
N TRP A 282 -3.75 -3.21 17.23
CA TRP A 282 -2.33 -3.08 16.87
C TRP A 282 -1.84 -1.64 17.04
N PRO A 283 -0.62 -1.45 17.54
CA PRO A 283 -0.05 -0.12 17.72
C PRO A 283 0.36 0.50 16.38
N LEU A 284 0.38 1.83 16.35
CA LEU A 284 1.07 2.58 15.30
C LEU A 284 2.59 2.51 15.55
N GLY A 285 3.36 2.14 14.53
CA GLY A 285 4.81 2.25 14.53
C GLY A 285 5.27 3.71 14.46
N THR A 286 6.57 3.92 14.24
CA THR A 286 7.12 5.27 14.09
C THR A 286 6.60 5.92 12.81
N PRO A 287 5.84 7.04 12.88
CA PRO A 287 5.41 7.77 11.69
C PRO A 287 6.60 8.22 10.84
N HIS A 288 6.42 8.32 9.54
CA HIS A 288 7.46 8.82 8.64
C HIS A 288 7.61 10.32 8.80
N ALA A 289 8.84 10.77 9.10
CA ALA A 289 9.16 12.20 9.19
C ALA A 289 8.94 12.89 7.84
N GLY A 290 8.44 14.12 7.85
CA GLY A 290 8.15 14.93 6.67
C GLY A 290 6.85 15.71 6.82
N LYS A 291 6.64 16.66 5.90
CA LYS A 291 5.40 17.46 5.87
C LYS A 291 4.23 16.55 5.49
N VAL A 292 3.14 16.59 6.25
CA VAL A 292 1.88 15.93 5.95
C VAL A 292 0.76 16.96 5.77
N HIS A 293 -0.34 16.58 5.14
CA HIS A 293 -1.53 17.45 5.09
C HIS A 293 -2.14 17.63 6.48
N PHE A 294 -2.24 16.54 7.22
CA PHE A 294 -2.76 16.45 8.59
C PHE A 294 -2.47 15.08 9.18
N ASP A 295 -2.54 14.96 10.48
CA ASP A 295 -2.43 13.69 11.17
C ASP A 295 -3.75 12.90 11.03
N MET A 296 -3.64 11.66 10.60
CA MET A 296 -4.77 10.74 10.43
C MET A 296 -4.94 9.81 11.62
N GLU A 297 -3.88 9.56 12.35
CA GLU A 297 -3.83 8.68 13.51
C GLU A 297 -3.01 9.33 14.64
N GLY A 298 -2.95 8.67 15.79
CA GLY A 298 -2.15 9.15 16.91
C GLY A 298 -0.64 9.01 16.72
N GLY A 299 0.11 9.24 17.77
CA GLY A 299 1.57 9.07 17.77
C GLY A 299 2.00 7.60 17.92
N LYS A 300 3.32 7.37 17.84
CA LYS A 300 3.94 6.05 18.04
C LYS A 300 3.41 5.35 19.30
N GLY A 301 3.05 4.08 19.14
CA GLY A 301 2.57 3.21 20.22
C GLY A 301 1.08 3.34 20.54
N THR A 302 0.38 4.34 20.00
CA THR A 302 -1.09 4.43 20.14
C THR A 302 -1.78 3.35 19.30
N ALA A 303 -3.03 3.01 19.64
CA ALA A 303 -3.81 2.07 18.84
C ALA A 303 -4.10 2.66 17.46
N SER A 304 -3.71 1.95 16.41
CA SER A 304 -3.91 2.34 15.02
C SER A 304 -5.13 1.64 14.43
N CYS A 305 -6.10 2.38 13.92
CA CYS A 305 -7.25 1.83 13.19
C CYS A 305 -6.78 1.10 11.92
N TRP A 306 -5.84 1.69 11.19
CA TRP A 306 -5.33 1.12 9.94
C TRP A 306 -4.53 -0.16 10.17
N ASN A 307 -3.56 -0.16 11.10
CA ASN A 307 -2.80 -1.36 11.37
C ASN A 307 -3.68 -2.47 11.93
N THR A 308 -4.66 -2.12 12.78
CA THR A 308 -5.62 -3.10 13.31
C THR A 308 -6.46 -3.71 12.19
N LEU A 309 -7.03 -2.90 11.29
CA LEU A 309 -7.82 -3.40 10.16
C LEU A 309 -6.99 -4.27 9.22
N ARG A 310 -5.78 -3.82 8.84
CA ARG A 310 -4.86 -4.56 7.96
C ARG A 310 -4.44 -5.89 8.58
N ALA A 311 -4.02 -5.88 9.85
CA ALA A 311 -3.62 -7.08 10.56
C ALA A 311 -4.78 -8.09 10.69
N LEU A 312 -5.98 -7.63 11.01
CA LEU A 312 -7.16 -8.50 11.09
C LEU A 312 -7.47 -9.17 9.75
N ARG A 313 -7.40 -8.42 8.63
CA ARG A 313 -7.62 -8.98 7.28
C ARG A 313 -6.54 -10.01 6.89
N VAL A 314 -5.28 -9.72 7.21
CA VAL A 314 -4.17 -10.66 6.99
C VAL A 314 -4.39 -11.92 7.79
N LEU A 315 -4.64 -11.81 9.09
CA LEU A 315 -4.81 -12.97 9.96
C LEU A 315 -6.06 -13.80 9.62
N ASP A 316 -7.18 -13.17 9.22
CA ASP A 316 -8.39 -13.87 8.75
C ASP A 316 -8.11 -14.75 7.53
N ARG A 317 -7.34 -14.25 6.57
CA ARG A 317 -6.95 -14.99 5.35
C ARG A 317 -6.17 -16.27 5.68
N TYR A 318 -5.23 -16.18 6.61
CA TYR A 318 -4.38 -17.32 6.99
C TYR A 318 -5.00 -18.23 8.06
N SER A 319 -6.18 -17.85 8.64
CA SER A 319 -6.95 -18.70 9.55
C SER A 319 -7.93 -19.62 8.83
N ALA A 320 -8.45 -19.19 7.67
CA ALA A 320 -9.54 -19.86 6.97
C ALA A 320 -9.13 -21.17 6.29
N GLU A 321 -7.84 -21.52 6.27
CA GLU A 321 -7.28 -22.67 5.57
C GLU A 321 -6.50 -23.64 6.50
N GLY A 322 -6.71 -23.57 7.80
CA GLY A 322 -6.12 -24.43 8.84
C GLY A 322 -7.02 -25.53 9.35
#